data_cd0181d99d935199ac7dae5c9a824a90
#
_entry.id   cd0181d99d935199ac7dae5c9a824a90
#
_cell.length_a   1.000
_cell.length_b   1.000
_cell.length_c   1.000
_cell.angle_alpha   90.00
_cell.angle_beta   90.00
_cell.angle_gamma   90.00
#
_symmetry.space_group_name_H-M   'P 1'
#
loop_
_entity.id
_entity.type
_entity.pdbx_description
1 polymer ?
#
loop_
_entity_poly.entity_id
_entity_poly.type
_entity_poly.pdbx_seq_one_letter_code
_entity_poly.pdbx_strand_id
1 'polypeptide(L)'
;MRIALIGTGMMGERMGGRLLDAGHELAVYNRTRARTTALEARGAAVAGTPRAAAEGAGFLITMLSDAGAVRATAQGDTGFLAAPGERLWVDMSTVSPAESRELAAEAHRHGVRALDAPVSGSLGAAVRRRRRRRRGGGAL
;
A
#
# COMPACT_ATOMS: atom_id res chain seq x y z
N MET A 1 -11.72 -7.69 -3.41
CA MET A 1 -10.83 -7.71 -2.23
C MET A 1 -10.65 -6.28 -1.77
N ARG A 2 -10.70 -6.04 -0.46
CA ARG A 2 -10.45 -4.71 0.13
C ARG A 2 -8.97 -4.54 0.43
N ILE A 3 -8.38 -3.44 -0.07
CA ILE A 3 -6.97 -3.09 0.08
C ILE A 3 -6.88 -1.70 0.70
N ALA A 4 -5.99 -1.53 1.67
CA ALA A 4 -5.62 -0.22 2.19
C ALA A 4 -4.32 0.27 1.54
N LEU A 5 -4.26 1.52 1.13
CA LEU A 5 -3.06 2.17 0.61
C LEU A 5 -2.74 3.41 1.43
N ILE A 6 -1.60 3.38 2.09
CA ILE A 6 -1.07 4.48 2.88
C ILE A 6 0.05 5.15 2.09
N GLY A 7 -0.15 6.40 1.75
CA GLY A 7 0.75 7.16 0.90
C GLY A 7 0.29 7.21 -0.55
N THR A 8 -0.27 8.37 -0.92
CA THR A 8 -0.79 8.64 -2.26
C THR A 8 0.02 9.75 -2.96
N GLY A 9 1.33 9.70 -2.79
CA GLY A 9 2.26 10.48 -3.60
C GLY A 9 2.22 10.01 -5.06
N MET A 10 3.12 10.52 -5.90
CA MET A 10 3.10 10.23 -7.35
C MET A 10 3.06 8.73 -7.67
N MET A 11 3.85 7.90 -6.97
CA MET A 11 3.86 6.46 -7.19
C MET A 11 2.62 5.80 -6.59
N GLY A 12 2.26 6.13 -5.35
CA GLY A 12 1.09 5.57 -4.66
C GLY A 12 -0.22 5.86 -5.38
N GLU A 13 -0.41 7.06 -5.93
CA GLU A 13 -1.57 7.39 -6.74
C GLU A 13 -1.70 6.48 -7.97
N ARG A 14 -0.59 6.26 -8.69
CA ARG A 14 -0.59 5.39 -9.87
C ARG A 14 -0.85 3.93 -9.51
N MET A 15 -0.27 3.46 -8.42
CA MET A 15 -0.53 2.11 -7.89
C MET A 15 -1.99 1.95 -7.48
N GLY A 16 -2.53 2.91 -6.73
CA GLY A 16 -3.93 2.93 -6.34
C GLY A 16 -4.88 2.89 -7.53
N GLY A 17 -4.57 3.69 -8.57
CA GLY A 17 -5.30 3.65 -9.83
C GLY A 17 -5.32 2.27 -10.47
N ARG A 18 -4.19 1.56 -10.45
CA ARG A 18 -4.11 0.18 -11.00
C ARG A 18 -4.91 -0.83 -10.18
N LEU A 19 -4.96 -0.66 -8.86
CA LEU A 19 -5.77 -1.51 -8.00
C LEU A 19 -7.27 -1.31 -8.27
N LEU A 20 -7.71 -0.07 -8.47
CA LEU A 20 -9.09 0.24 -8.86
C LEU A 20 -9.44 -0.33 -10.24
N ASP A 21 -8.53 -0.21 -11.23
CA ASP A 21 -8.72 -0.79 -12.57
C ASP A 21 -8.83 -2.33 -12.54
N ALA A 22 -8.23 -2.97 -11.55
CA ALA A 22 -8.31 -4.40 -11.33
C ALA A 22 -9.59 -4.83 -10.58
N GLY A 23 -10.45 -3.88 -10.21
CA GLY A 23 -11.73 -4.15 -9.54
C GLY A 23 -11.63 -4.36 -8.03
N HIS A 24 -10.55 -3.91 -7.40
CA HIS A 24 -10.41 -3.98 -5.94
C HIS A 24 -11.11 -2.79 -5.27
N GLU A 25 -11.66 -3.03 -4.08
CA GLU A 25 -12.06 -1.96 -3.17
C GLU A 25 -10.81 -1.34 -2.56
N LEU A 26 -10.66 -0.03 -2.67
CA LEU A 26 -9.49 0.69 -2.19
C LEU A 26 -9.87 1.69 -1.12
N ALA A 27 -9.27 1.56 0.07
CA ALA A 27 -9.27 2.58 1.10
C ALA A 27 -7.90 3.29 1.08
N VAL A 28 -7.88 4.61 1.08
CA VAL A 28 -6.63 5.37 0.99
C VAL A 28 -6.49 6.34 2.14
N TYR A 29 -5.25 6.52 2.58
CA TYR A 29 -4.88 7.56 3.51
C TYR A 29 -3.61 8.26 3.02
N ASN A 30 -3.58 9.58 3.15
CA ASN A 30 -2.38 10.38 2.98
C ASN A 30 -2.40 11.54 3.98
N ARG A 31 -1.24 11.85 4.58
CA ARG A 31 -1.12 12.97 5.52
C ARG A 31 -1.63 14.27 4.92
N THR A 32 -1.33 14.54 3.67
CA THR A 32 -1.91 15.65 2.90
C THR A 32 -3.14 15.14 2.16
N ARG A 33 -4.34 15.41 2.68
CA ARG A 33 -5.60 14.91 2.12
C ARG A 33 -5.80 15.27 0.64
N ALA A 34 -5.37 16.44 0.21
CA ALA A 34 -5.48 16.86 -1.20
C ALA A 34 -4.84 15.87 -2.19
N ARG A 35 -3.87 15.07 -1.75
CA ARG A 35 -3.22 14.03 -2.57
C ARG A 35 -4.07 12.76 -2.76
N THR A 36 -5.22 12.65 -2.10
CA THR A 36 -6.15 11.52 -2.30
C THR A 36 -7.22 11.81 -3.35
N THR A 37 -7.40 13.07 -3.76
CA THR A 37 -8.51 13.53 -4.60
C THR A 37 -8.65 12.76 -5.92
N ALA A 38 -7.54 12.47 -6.59
CA ALA A 38 -7.57 11.74 -7.85
C ALA A 38 -8.06 10.30 -7.70
N LEU A 39 -7.71 9.62 -6.60
CA LEU A 39 -8.19 8.27 -6.31
C LEU A 39 -9.63 8.28 -5.79
N GLU A 40 -10.00 9.28 -5.00
CA GLU A 40 -11.38 9.49 -4.52
C GLU A 40 -12.34 9.65 -5.71
N ALA A 41 -11.98 10.47 -6.70
CA ALA A 41 -12.75 10.66 -7.93
C ALA A 41 -12.94 9.36 -8.74
N ARG A 42 -12.08 8.36 -8.51
CA ARG A 42 -12.14 7.04 -9.15
C ARG A 42 -12.80 5.97 -8.27
N GLY A 43 -13.36 6.36 -7.12
CA GLY A 43 -14.12 5.48 -6.24
C GLY A 43 -13.33 4.92 -5.05
N ALA A 44 -12.13 5.39 -4.76
CA ALA A 44 -11.44 5.04 -3.52
C ALA A 44 -12.12 5.70 -2.31
N ALA A 45 -12.24 4.96 -1.22
CA ALA A 45 -12.68 5.51 0.05
C ALA A 45 -11.51 6.24 0.73
N VAL A 46 -11.70 7.51 1.08
CA VAL A 46 -10.67 8.30 1.77
C VAL A 46 -10.87 8.20 3.28
N ALA A 47 -9.87 7.68 3.97
CA ALA A 47 -9.88 7.55 5.42
C ALA A 47 -9.23 8.75 6.11
N GLY A 48 -9.73 9.10 7.30
CA GLY A 48 -9.21 10.19 8.11
C GLY A 48 -7.95 9.82 8.89
N THR A 49 -7.68 8.52 9.09
CA THR A 49 -6.51 8.00 9.79
C THR A 49 -5.97 6.73 9.11
N PRO A 50 -4.68 6.39 9.30
CA PRO A 50 -4.14 5.12 8.83
C PRO A 50 -4.89 3.90 9.37
N ARG A 51 -5.31 3.95 10.63
CA ARG A 51 -6.13 2.91 11.26
C ARG A 51 -7.44 2.70 10.52
N ALA A 52 -8.19 3.77 10.26
CA ALA A 52 -9.47 3.70 9.56
C ALA A 52 -9.31 3.16 8.12
N ALA A 53 -8.21 3.49 7.43
CA ALA A 53 -7.91 2.91 6.12
C ALA A 53 -7.69 1.39 6.21
N ALA A 54 -7.01 0.93 7.26
CA ALA A 54 -6.64 -0.46 7.45
C ALA A 54 -7.82 -1.35 7.90
N GLU A 55 -8.87 -0.78 8.48
CA GLU A 55 -10.02 -1.54 8.98
C GLU A 55 -10.71 -2.33 7.86
N GLY A 56 -10.85 -3.64 8.06
CA GLY A 56 -11.46 -4.55 7.11
C GLY A 56 -10.63 -4.85 5.85
N ALA A 57 -9.42 -4.31 5.76
CA ALA A 57 -8.51 -4.61 4.65
C ALA A 57 -7.74 -5.91 4.90
N GLY A 58 -7.75 -6.83 3.93
CA GLY A 58 -6.92 -8.04 3.96
C GLY A 58 -5.46 -7.77 3.58
N PHE A 59 -5.23 -6.73 2.78
CA PHE A 59 -3.90 -6.24 2.41
C PHE A 59 -3.78 -4.76 2.75
N LEU A 60 -2.63 -4.39 3.30
CA LEU A 60 -2.26 -3.01 3.54
C LEU A 60 -0.93 -2.73 2.82
N ILE A 61 -0.88 -1.69 2.03
CA ILE A 61 0.31 -1.26 1.29
C ILE A 61 0.75 0.11 1.84
N THR A 62 2.02 0.23 2.18
CA THR A 62 2.65 1.53 2.45
C THR A 62 3.56 1.91 1.29
N MET A 63 3.45 3.16 0.83
CA MET A 63 4.28 3.75 -0.23
C MET A 63 4.66 5.17 0.19
N LEU A 64 5.63 5.24 1.07
CA LEU A 64 6.04 6.46 1.78
C LEU A 64 7.50 6.81 1.50
N SER A 65 7.93 7.99 1.90
CA SER A 65 9.25 8.54 1.55
C SER A 65 10.41 7.88 2.30
N ASP A 66 10.18 7.44 3.54
CA ASP A 66 11.21 6.95 4.45
C ASP A 66 10.62 6.16 5.63
N ALA A 67 11.47 5.52 6.41
CA ALA A 67 11.07 4.73 7.58
C ALA A 67 10.38 5.56 8.66
N GLY A 68 10.75 6.83 8.82
CA GLY A 68 10.09 7.73 9.76
C GLY A 68 8.63 7.97 9.40
N ALA A 69 8.33 8.17 8.13
CA ALA A 69 6.97 8.30 7.62
C ALA A 69 6.18 6.99 7.79
N VAL A 70 6.81 5.84 7.57
CA VAL A 70 6.18 4.53 7.81
C VAL A 70 5.82 4.37 9.28
N ARG A 71 6.76 4.63 10.20
CA ARG A 71 6.51 4.56 11.66
C ARG A 71 5.38 5.50 12.09
N ALA A 72 5.38 6.73 11.59
CA ALA A 72 4.36 7.71 11.93
C ALA A 72 2.94 7.29 11.53
N THR A 73 2.80 6.49 10.48
CA THR A 73 1.50 5.94 10.05
C THR A 73 1.17 4.59 10.68
N ALA A 74 2.17 3.86 11.15
CA ALA A 74 2.02 2.54 11.74
C ALA A 74 1.60 2.58 13.21
N GLN A 75 2.20 3.48 13.99
CA GLN A 75 2.17 3.51 15.44
C GLN A 75 1.04 4.36 16.02
N GLY A 76 0.77 4.16 17.31
CA GLY A 76 -0.21 4.92 18.08
C GLY A 76 -1.66 4.47 17.82
N ASP A 77 -2.59 5.12 18.50
CA ASP A 77 -4.01 4.75 18.48
C ASP A 77 -4.68 4.95 17.11
N THR A 78 -4.15 5.85 16.29
CA THR A 78 -4.62 6.13 14.93
C THR A 78 -3.76 5.44 13.87
N GLY A 79 -2.70 4.73 14.26
CA GLY A 79 -1.82 3.99 13.36
C GLY A 79 -2.47 2.71 12.82
N PHE A 80 -2.02 2.26 11.66
CA PHE A 80 -2.61 1.08 11.02
C PHE A 80 -2.35 -0.23 11.79
N LEU A 81 -1.33 -0.29 12.64
CA LEU A 81 -1.08 -1.47 13.48
C LEU A 81 -2.14 -1.64 14.59
N ALA A 82 -2.81 -0.55 14.98
CA ALA A 82 -3.91 -0.60 15.95
C ALA A 82 -5.26 -1.03 15.34
N ALA A 83 -5.36 -1.17 14.03
CA ALA A 83 -6.60 -1.60 13.40
C ALA A 83 -6.88 -3.09 13.70
N PRO A 84 -8.13 -3.47 13.99
CA PRO A 84 -8.50 -4.85 14.26
C PRO A 84 -8.47 -5.72 13.01
N GLY A 85 -8.31 -7.04 13.21
CA GLY A 85 -8.35 -8.03 12.14
C GLY A 85 -6.99 -8.41 11.56
N GLU A 86 -6.97 -9.56 10.89
CA GLU A 86 -5.79 -10.08 10.23
C GLU A 86 -5.55 -9.41 8.89
N ARG A 87 -4.31 -9.10 8.59
CA ARG A 87 -3.88 -8.55 7.29
C ARG A 87 -2.44 -8.89 6.98
N LEU A 88 -2.10 -8.79 5.70
CA LEU A 88 -0.72 -8.75 5.26
C LEU A 88 -0.33 -7.29 4.96
N TRP A 89 0.64 -6.78 5.70
CA TRP A 89 1.25 -5.49 5.39
C TRP A 89 2.39 -5.68 4.38
N VAL A 90 2.34 -4.94 3.29
CA VAL A 90 3.36 -4.92 2.25
C VAL A 90 3.98 -3.52 2.24
N ASP A 91 5.20 -3.40 2.74
CA ASP A 91 5.93 -2.13 2.67
C ASP A 91 6.66 -2.02 1.34
N MET A 92 6.27 -1.04 0.55
CA MET A 92 6.88 -0.72 -0.74
C MET A 92 7.70 0.57 -0.67
N SER A 93 7.87 1.12 0.52
CA SER A 93 8.68 2.32 0.76
C SER A 93 10.16 2.01 0.62
N THR A 94 10.98 3.04 0.38
CA THR A 94 12.43 2.89 0.34
C THR A 94 12.98 3.03 1.76
N VAL A 95 13.34 1.90 2.37
CA VAL A 95 13.90 1.80 3.71
C VAL A 95 15.19 0.96 3.68
N SER A 96 16.07 1.15 4.65
CA SER A 96 17.25 0.30 4.80
C SER A 96 16.88 -1.11 5.29
N PRO A 97 17.72 -2.13 5.06
CA PRO A 97 17.46 -3.48 5.57
C PRO A 97 17.31 -3.54 7.10
N ALA A 98 18.03 -2.70 7.84
CA ALA A 98 17.89 -2.62 9.30
C ALA A 98 16.53 -2.06 9.71
N GLU A 99 16.09 -0.97 9.08
CA GLU A 99 14.78 -0.36 9.32
C GLU A 99 13.63 -1.30 8.93
N SER A 100 13.75 -2.02 7.81
CA SER A 100 12.77 -3.02 7.38
C SER A 100 12.61 -4.12 8.45
N ARG A 101 13.71 -4.62 9.02
CA ARG A 101 13.65 -5.64 10.09
C ARG A 101 12.99 -5.11 11.37
N GLU A 102 13.27 -3.87 11.76
CA GLU A 102 12.65 -3.22 12.92
C GLU A 102 11.14 -3.06 12.72
N LEU A 103 10.72 -2.59 11.56
CA LEU A 103 9.32 -2.42 11.18
C LEU A 103 8.57 -3.76 11.16
N ALA A 104 9.19 -4.81 10.60
CA ALA A 104 8.63 -6.15 10.59
C ALA A 104 8.49 -6.74 12.00
N ALA A 105 9.49 -6.52 12.88
CA ALA A 105 9.43 -6.97 14.28
C ALA A 105 8.32 -6.25 15.04
N GLU A 106 8.10 -4.97 14.78
CA GLU A 106 7.00 -4.22 15.39
C GLU A 106 5.64 -4.73 14.89
N ALA A 107 5.48 -4.91 13.59
CA ALA A 107 4.25 -5.50 13.03
C ALA A 107 3.93 -6.85 13.67
N HIS A 108 4.94 -7.70 13.84
CA HIS A 108 4.78 -9.02 14.48
C HIS A 108 4.28 -8.91 15.92
N ARG A 109 4.78 -7.95 16.72
CA ARG A 109 4.27 -7.68 18.08
C ARG A 109 2.79 -7.32 18.12
N HIS A 110 2.27 -6.75 17.03
CA HIS A 110 0.85 -6.43 16.85
C HIS A 110 0.05 -7.55 16.14
N GLY A 111 0.64 -8.72 15.92
CA GLY A 111 -0.01 -9.83 15.21
C GLY A 111 -0.18 -9.60 13.70
N VAL A 112 0.52 -8.62 13.14
CA VAL A 112 0.45 -8.28 11.70
C VAL A 112 1.63 -8.91 10.98
N ARG A 113 1.35 -9.66 9.91
CA ARG A 113 2.38 -10.18 9.02
C ARG A 113 2.88 -9.06 8.11
N ALA A 114 4.19 -8.91 7.97
CA ALA A 114 4.82 -7.90 7.14
C ALA A 114 5.68 -8.52 6.05
N LEU A 115 5.67 -7.88 4.88
CA LEU A 115 6.49 -8.21 3.73
C LEU A 115 7.18 -6.94 3.23
N ASP A 116 8.49 -6.97 3.11
CA ASP A 116 9.27 -5.92 2.45
C ASP A 116 9.29 -6.18 0.94
N ALA A 117 8.78 -5.23 0.17
CA ALA A 117 8.66 -5.33 -1.27
C ALA A 117 8.99 -3.99 -1.95
N PRO A 118 10.23 -3.50 -1.80
CA PRO A 118 10.62 -2.22 -2.37
C PRO A 118 10.41 -2.21 -3.88
N VAL A 119 9.93 -1.08 -4.40
CA VAL A 119 9.70 -0.93 -5.83
C VAL A 119 10.94 -0.38 -6.52
N SER A 120 11.23 -0.89 -7.71
CA SER A 120 12.20 -0.32 -8.63
C SER A 120 11.54 0.02 -9.95
N GLY A 121 11.94 1.11 -10.57
CA GLY A 121 11.42 1.57 -11.85
C GLY A 121 10.94 3.03 -11.83
N SER A 122 10.44 3.48 -12.96
CA SER A 122 9.95 4.84 -13.14
C SER A 122 8.43 4.92 -13.08
N LEU A 123 7.90 6.14 -12.93
CA LEU A 123 6.47 6.42 -13.03
C LEU A 123 5.84 5.90 -14.34
N GLY A 124 6.60 5.93 -15.45
CA GLY A 124 6.16 5.38 -16.71
C GLY A 124 5.96 3.86 -16.68
N ALA A 125 6.74 3.13 -15.91
CA ALA A 125 6.57 1.68 -15.71
C ALA A 125 5.32 1.36 -14.88
N ALA A 126 4.98 2.18 -13.90
CA ALA A 126 3.78 2.02 -13.08
C ALA A 126 2.47 2.17 -13.87
N VAL A 127 2.51 2.94 -14.97
CA VAL A 127 1.34 3.14 -15.84
C VAL A 127 1.18 2.02 -16.87
N ARG A 128 2.28 1.41 -17.34
CA ARG A 128 2.22 0.41 -18.41
C ARG A 128 1.75 -0.95 -17.88
N ARG A 129 0.67 -1.48 -18.44
CA ARG A 129 0.34 -2.91 -18.29
C ARG A 129 1.46 -3.73 -18.96
N ARG A 130 2.20 -4.54 -18.19
CA ARG A 130 2.94 -5.65 -18.80
C ARG A 130 1.89 -6.59 -19.41
N ARG A 131 1.70 -6.52 -20.73
CA ARG A 131 1.03 -7.62 -21.46
C ARG A 131 1.90 -8.86 -21.25
N ARG A 132 1.47 -9.79 -20.41
CA ARG A 132 1.99 -11.15 -20.44
C ARG A 132 1.72 -11.65 -21.87
N ARG A 133 2.75 -11.71 -22.69
CA ARG A 133 2.70 -12.53 -23.91
C ARG A 133 2.49 -13.96 -23.42
N ARG A 134 1.29 -14.48 -23.59
CA ARG A 134 1.10 -15.93 -23.63
C ARG A 134 1.96 -16.40 -24.78
N ARG A 135 3.07 -17.06 -24.46
CA ARG A 135 3.76 -17.90 -25.45
C ARG A 135 2.73 -18.97 -25.82
N GLY A 136 2.17 -18.86 -27.03
CA GLY A 136 1.42 -19.93 -27.63
C GLY A 136 2.36 -21.11 -27.76
N GLY A 137 2.08 -22.19 -27.01
CA GLY A 137 2.69 -23.46 -27.27
C GLY A 137 2.16 -23.92 -28.62
N GLY A 138 3.00 -23.87 -29.63
CA GLY A 138 2.75 -24.60 -30.88
C GLY A 138 2.88 -26.06 -30.54
N ALA A 139 1.76 -26.79 -30.66
CA ALA A 139 1.76 -28.22 -30.77
C ALA A 139 2.22 -28.57 -32.19
N LEU A 140 3.23 -29.40 -32.32
CA LEU A 140 3.43 -30.30 -33.44
C LEU A 140 2.72 -31.59 -33.12
#